data_cde8bd67721e96b3932fe2ff8eda6fd2
#
_entry.id   cde8bd67721e96b3932fe2ff8eda6fd2
#
_cell.length_a   1.000
_cell.length_b   1.000
_cell.length_c   1.000
_cell.angle_alpha   90.00
_cell.angle_beta   90.00
_cell.angle_gamma   90.00
#
_symmetry.space_group_name_H-M   'P 1'
#
loop_
_entity.id
_entity.type
_entity.pdbx_description
1 polymer ?
#
loop_
_entity_poly.entity_id
_entity_poly.type
_entity_poly.pdbx_seq_one_letter_code
_entity_poly.pdbx_strand_id
1 'polypeptide(L)'
;RYSYESGNPFLVSEISRNINYMVSYKWLMAEGIYTHVSDPIVMLTQPYKDNPNIALIQNVNWKPYNRIGASLSASPKFGIWHPSLRFHFFKQWFDMETHGGHGLDNPKITVRFDNTIDTKFCTISLLLTAQTKGDDETSYMYRNYFSSNLSIYKSFLKGKMVVFFYANDLLGTGNMHSKMYSGSMREIIHHDYSISEYSAHPTNPVE
;
A
#
# COMPACT_ATOMS: atom_id res chain seq x y z
N ARG A 1 12.44 13.91 22.79
CA ARG A 1 11.11 13.45 23.18
C ARG A 1 11.20 11.99 23.61
N TYR A 2 10.62 11.62 24.71
CA TYR A 2 10.67 10.25 25.21
C TYR A 2 9.37 9.54 24.85
N SER A 3 9.46 8.28 24.41
CA SER A 3 8.29 7.42 24.19
C SER A 3 8.37 6.22 25.15
N TYR A 4 7.22 5.83 25.64
CA TYR A 4 7.01 4.64 26.45
C TYR A 4 6.04 3.73 25.73
N GLU A 5 6.43 2.51 25.46
CA GLU A 5 5.58 1.49 24.85
C GLU A 5 5.06 0.55 25.95
N SER A 6 3.76 0.32 25.97
CA SER A 6 3.12 -0.52 26.98
C SER A 6 2.17 -1.51 26.33
N GLY A 7 2.20 -2.75 26.78
CA GLY A 7 1.19 -3.74 26.46
C GLY A 7 -0.17 -3.37 27.06
N ASN A 8 -1.24 -3.82 26.41
CA ASN A 8 -2.61 -3.69 26.92
C ASN A 8 -3.18 -5.09 27.22
N PRO A 9 -3.30 -5.46 28.48
CA PRO A 9 -3.82 -6.79 28.86
C PRO A 9 -5.33 -6.93 28.65
N PHE A 10 -6.04 -5.83 28.33
CA PHE A 10 -7.49 -5.81 28.13
C PHE A 10 -7.90 -5.86 26.67
N LEU A 11 -6.95 -6.14 25.75
CA LEU A 11 -7.27 -6.29 24.34
C LEU A 11 -8.22 -7.47 24.10
N VAL A 12 -9.28 -7.19 23.36
CA VAL A 12 -10.17 -8.19 22.79
C VAL A 12 -9.68 -8.54 21.40
N SER A 13 -9.89 -9.78 20.97
CA SER A 13 -9.49 -10.22 19.63
C SER A 13 -10.27 -9.49 18.54
N GLU A 14 -9.55 -8.96 17.55
CA GLU A 14 -10.15 -8.44 16.34
C GLU A 14 -10.81 -9.57 15.53
N ILE A 15 -12.01 -9.32 15.04
CA ILE A 15 -12.76 -10.26 14.20
C ILE A 15 -13.06 -9.61 12.85
N SER A 16 -12.48 -10.17 11.79
CA SER A 16 -12.75 -9.76 10.41
C SER A 16 -13.70 -10.74 9.71
N ARG A 17 -14.80 -10.25 9.17
CA ARG A 17 -15.76 -10.99 8.36
C ARG A 17 -15.69 -10.53 6.93
N ASN A 18 -15.38 -11.44 6.00
CA ASN A 18 -15.14 -11.13 4.60
C ASN A 18 -16.19 -11.82 3.71
N ILE A 19 -16.68 -11.08 2.73
CA ILE A 19 -17.47 -11.60 1.61
C ILE A 19 -16.70 -11.28 0.34
N ASN A 20 -16.30 -12.32 -0.40
CA ASN A 20 -15.56 -12.21 -1.65
C ASN A 20 -16.42 -12.75 -2.79
N TYR A 21 -16.45 -12.02 -3.89
CA TYR A 21 -17.07 -12.45 -5.12
C TYR A 21 -16.09 -12.26 -6.28
N MET A 22 -15.85 -13.32 -7.05
CA MET A 22 -14.91 -13.30 -8.17
C MET A 22 -15.58 -13.88 -9.41
N VAL A 23 -15.41 -13.19 -10.53
CA VAL A 23 -15.83 -13.64 -11.86
C VAL A 23 -14.63 -13.58 -12.79
N SER A 24 -14.42 -14.66 -13.53
CA SER A 24 -13.38 -14.71 -14.55
C SER A 24 -13.97 -15.16 -15.90
N TYR A 25 -13.55 -14.49 -16.96
CA TYR A 25 -13.91 -14.87 -18.33
C TYR A 25 -12.72 -14.65 -19.26
N LYS A 26 -12.18 -15.74 -19.81
CA LYS A 26 -10.99 -15.72 -20.67
C LYS A 26 -9.81 -15.00 -19.98
N TRP A 27 -9.45 -13.82 -20.49
CA TRP A 27 -8.37 -12.98 -20.02
C TRP A 27 -8.85 -11.84 -19.08
N LEU A 28 -10.13 -11.79 -18.77
CA LEU A 28 -10.74 -10.82 -17.83
C LEU A 28 -11.03 -11.48 -16.49
N MET A 29 -10.77 -10.75 -15.40
CA MET A 29 -11.15 -11.12 -14.05
C MET A 29 -11.64 -9.88 -13.30
N ALA A 30 -12.78 -10.01 -12.65
CA ALA A 30 -13.34 -9.00 -11.75
C ALA A 30 -13.52 -9.61 -10.36
N GLU A 31 -13.17 -8.86 -9.35
CA GLU A 31 -13.29 -9.26 -7.94
C GLU A 31 -13.89 -8.11 -7.13
N GLY A 32 -14.77 -8.44 -6.22
CA GLY A 32 -15.29 -7.56 -5.19
C GLY A 32 -15.13 -8.16 -3.82
N ILE A 33 -14.69 -7.38 -2.86
CA ILE A 33 -14.55 -7.77 -1.46
C ILE A 33 -15.27 -6.77 -0.57
N TYR A 34 -16.04 -7.29 0.38
CA TYR A 34 -16.56 -6.52 1.50
C TYR A 34 -16.01 -7.11 2.79
N THR A 35 -15.52 -6.25 3.67
CA THR A 35 -15.01 -6.65 4.99
C THR A 35 -15.67 -5.82 6.07
N HIS A 36 -16.17 -6.49 7.08
CA HIS A 36 -16.58 -5.91 8.36
C HIS A 36 -15.57 -6.31 9.43
N VAL A 37 -15.01 -5.32 10.12
CA VAL A 37 -14.02 -5.52 11.20
C VAL A 37 -14.67 -5.13 12.50
N SER A 38 -14.77 -6.06 13.44
CA SER A 38 -15.22 -5.83 14.82
C SER A 38 -14.01 -5.77 15.74
N ASP A 39 -14.03 -4.84 16.68
CA ASP A 39 -12.96 -4.63 17.68
C ASP A 39 -11.57 -4.49 17.06
N PRO A 40 -11.39 -3.64 16.01
CA PRO A 40 -10.10 -3.49 15.35
C PRO A 40 -9.04 -3.05 16.36
N ILE A 41 -7.84 -3.62 16.25
CA ILE A 41 -6.71 -3.28 17.10
C ILE A 41 -5.90 -2.19 16.42
N VAL A 42 -5.87 -1.01 17.01
CA VAL A 42 -5.12 0.13 16.50
C VAL A 42 -4.08 0.59 17.51
N MET A 43 -2.96 1.09 16.99
CA MET A 43 -1.92 1.68 17.82
C MET A 43 -2.27 3.13 18.12
N LEU A 44 -2.46 3.46 19.40
CA LEU A 44 -2.67 4.82 19.87
C LEU A 44 -1.42 5.38 20.52
N THR A 45 -1.17 6.65 20.26
CA THR A 45 -0.17 7.46 20.97
C THR A 45 -0.88 8.51 21.79
N GLN A 46 -0.67 8.52 23.10
CA GLN A 46 -1.30 9.45 24.04
C GLN A 46 -0.29 9.96 25.07
N PRO A 47 -0.52 11.09 25.73
CA PRO A 47 0.34 11.56 26.81
C PRO A 47 0.40 10.54 27.95
N TYR A 48 1.61 10.27 28.45
CA TYR A 48 1.79 9.40 29.60
C TYR A 48 1.50 10.15 30.91
N LYS A 49 0.45 9.73 31.65
CA LYS A 49 0.10 10.29 32.96
C LYS A 49 0.11 11.83 32.99
N ASP A 50 -0.61 12.46 32.11
CA ASP A 50 -0.72 13.93 32.01
C ASP A 50 0.60 14.66 31.70
N ASN A 51 1.68 13.94 31.37
CA ASN A 51 2.93 14.54 30.95
C ASN A 51 3.03 14.59 29.41
N PRO A 52 2.83 15.77 28.79
CA PRO A 52 2.83 15.92 27.33
C PRO A 52 4.21 15.70 26.67
N ASN A 53 5.30 15.65 27.46
CA ASN A 53 6.64 15.41 26.96
C ASN A 53 6.97 13.91 26.80
N ILE A 54 6.11 13.04 27.28
CA ILE A 54 6.26 11.59 27.18
C ILE A 54 5.07 11.04 26.42
N ALA A 55 5.34 10.33 25.32
CA ALA A 55 4.32 9.64 24.53
C ALA A 55 4.16 8.20 25.03
N LEU A 56 2.94 7.81 25.41
CA LEU A 56 2.58 6.42 25.62
C LEU A 56 2.06 5.84 24.31
N ILE A 57 2.69 4.80 23.82
CA ILE A 57 2.28 4.04 22.63
C ILE A 57 1.65 2.73 23.12
N GLN A 58 0.41 2.49 22.75
CA GLN A 58 -0.33 1.30 23.19
C GLN A 58 -1.33 0.85 22.14
N ASN A 59 -1.49 -0.46 21.98
CA ASN A 59 -2.56 -1.04 21.19
C ASN A 59 -3.88 -1.01 21.97
N VAL A 60 -4.95 -0.59 21.29
CA VAL A 60 -6.32 -0.54 21.87
C VAL A 60 -7.32 -1.06 20.85
N ASN A 61 -8.46 -1.58 21.33
CA ASN A 61 -9.59 -1.84 20.45
C ASN A 61 -10.30 -0.53 20.11
N TRP A 62 -10.68 -0.40 18.84
CA TRP A 62 -11.38 0.75 18.30
C TRP A 62 -12.80 0.41 17.84
N LYS A 63 -13.54 1.41 17.37
CA LYS A 63 -14.88 1.24 16.84
C LYS A 63 -14.88 0.32 15.61
N PRO A 64 -15.88 -0.55 15.46
CA PRO A 64 -16.03 -1.36 14.25
C PRO A 64 -16.08 -0.51 12.98
N TYR A 65 -15.53 -1.02 11.89
CA TYR A 65 -15.58 -0.34 10.61
C TYR A 65 -15.81 -1.31 9.44
N ASN A 66 -16.16 -0.73 8.31
CA ASN A 66 -16.37 -1.45 7.07
C ASN A 66 -15.36 -1.01 6.01
N ARG A 67 -15.01 -1.92 5.12
CA ARG A 67 -14.22 -1.60 3.92
C ARG A 67 -14.72 -2.37 2.72
N ILE A 68 -14.59 -1.76 1.54
CA ILE A 68 -14.85 -2.40 0.26
C ILE A 68 -13.61 -2.30 -0.62
N GLY A 69 -13.38 -3.35 -1.38
CA GLY A 69 -12.40 -3.40 -2.44
C GLY A 69 -13.05 -3.91 -3.72
N ALA A 70 -12.60 -3.40 -4.86
CA ALA A 70 -12.98 -3.93 -6.15
C ALA A 70 -11.75 -3.95 -7.06
N SER A 71 -11.54 -5.04 -7.78
CA SER A 71 -10.46 -5.12 -8.75
C SER A 71 -10.96 -5.63 -10.10
N LEU A 72 -10.40 -5.07 -11.15
CA LEU A 72 -10.60 -5.51 -12.52
C LEU A 72 -9.24 -5.75 -13.15
N SER A 73 -9.01 -6.93 -13.68
CA SER A 73 -7.76 -7.26 -14.36
C SER A 73 -8.02 -7.82 -15.75
N ALA A 74 -7.17 -7.42 -16.69
CA ALA A 74 -7.20 -7.86 -18.08
C ALA A 74 -5.78 -8.23 -18.51
N SER A 75 -5.58 -9.48 -18.95
CA SER A 75 -4.27 -9.99 -19.37
C SER A 75 -4.37 -10.77 -20.70
N PRO A 76 -4.71 -10.09 -21.81
CA PRO A 76 -4.74 -10.72 -23.13
C PRO A 76 -3.33 -11.04 -23.62
N LYS A 77 -3.24 -11.90 -24.64
CA LYS A 77 -1.98 -12.25 -25.32
C LYS A 77 -2.10 -11.93 -26.80
N PHE A 78 -1.19 -11.11 -27.31
CA PHE A 78 -1.13 -10.68 -28.71
C PHE A 78 0.23 -11.08 -29.31
N GLY A 79 0.39 -12.36 -29.64
CA GLY A 79 1.65 -12.88 -30.14
C GLY A 79 2.79 -12.72 -29.13
N ILE A 80 3.75 -11.85 -29.45
CA ILE A 80 4.90 -11.53 -28.58
C ILE A 80 4.57 -10.50 -27.50
N TRP A 81 3.44 -9.82 -27.59
CA TRP A 81 3.02 -8.78 -26.63
C TRP A 81 1.99 -9.32 -25.64
N HIS A 82 2.33 -9.26 -24.38
CA HIS A 82 1.54 -9.75 -23.26
C HIS A 82 1.26 -8.61 -22.28
N PRO A 83 0.30 -7.72 -22.59
CA PRO A 83 -0.08 -6.65 -21.65
C PRO A 83 -0.91 -7.21 -20.49
N SER A 84 -0.74 -6.63 -19.32
CA SER A 84 -1.59 -6.89 -18.15
C SER A 84 -1.98 -5.58 -17.50
N LEU A 85 -3.26 -5.27 -17.52
CA LEU A 85 -3.85 -4.10 -16.85
C LEU A 85 -4.59 -4.56 -15.60
N ARG A 86 -4.30 -3.91 -14.47
CA ARG A 86 -5.02 -4.11 -13.23
C ARG A 86 -5.49 -2.77 -12.69
N PHE A 87 -6.76 -2.68 -12.43
CA PHE A 87 -7.43 -1.58 -11.73
C PHE A 87 -7.84 -2.09 -10.35
N HIS A 88 -7.57 -1.32 -9.32
CA HIS A 88 -8.00 -1.63 -7.95
C HIS A 88 -8.60 -0.38 -7.32
N PHE A 89 -9.79 -0.53 -6.77
CA PHE A 89 -10.51 0.47 -5.99
C PHE A 89 -10.58 0.00 -4.53
N PHE A 90 -10.34 0.91 -3.60
CA PHE A 90 -10.44 0.67 -2.18
C PHE A 90 -11.15 1.84 -1.50
N LYS A 91 -12.05 1.55 -0.58
CA LYS A 91 -12.67 2.52 0.31
C LYS A 91 -12.95 1.87 1.64
N GLN A 92 -12.70 2.61 2.71
CA GLN A 92 -13.07 2.25 4.08
C GLN A 92 -13.96 3.32 4.70
N TRP A 93 -14.68 2.98 5.76
CA TRP A 93 -15.43 3.88 6.64
C TRP A 93 -14.88 3.69 8.04
N PHE A 94 -13.73 4.32 8.29
CA PHE A 94 -12.99 4.20 9.54
C PHE A 94 -13.13 5.49 10.34
N ASP A 95 -13.97 5.44 11.38
CA ASP A 95 -14.26 6.58 12.25
C ASP A 95 -13.14 6.78 13.27
N MET A 96 -12.02 7.32 12.80
CA MET A 96 -10.92 7.76 13.64
C MET A 96 -10.82 9.28 13.54
N GLU A 97 -11.03 9.96 14.65
CA GLU A 97 -10.79 11.40 14.73
C GLU A 97 -9.28 11.65 14.68
N THR A 98 -8.83 12.18 13.56
CA THR A 98 -7.46 12.62 13.41
C THR A 98 -7.30 14.07 13.82
N HIS A 99 -6.12 14.42 14.31
CA HIS A 99 -5.81 15.82 14.60
C HIS A 99 -5.82 16.63 13.30
N GLY A 100 -6.68 17.65 13.21
CA GLY A 100 -6.86 18.44 12.00
C GLY A 100 -8.12 18.10 11.19
N GLY A 101 -9.00 17.23 11.68
CA GLY A 101 -10.31 16.96 11.08
C GLY A 101 -10.28 16.16 9.80
N HIS A 102 -9.18 15.43 9.51
CA HIS A 102 -9.13 14.53 8.37
C HIS A 102 -9.78 13.19 8.74
N GLY A 103 -10.86 12.83 8.07
CA GLY A 103 -11.46 11.51 8.15
C GLY A 103 -10.64 10.50 7.35
N LEU A 104 -10.56 9.24 7.81
CA LEU A 104 -9.87 8.15 7.13
C LEU A 104 -10.85 7.34 6.26
N ASP A 105 -11.59 8.04 5.39
CA ASP A 105 -12.65 7.45 4.56
C ASP A 105 -12.56 7.82 3.06
N ASN A 106 -11.47 8.49 2.64
CA ASN A 106 -11.26 8.83 1.24
C ASN A 106 -10.89 7.60 0.42
N PRO A 107 -11.54 7.40 -0.73
CA PRO A 107 -11.23 6.26 -1.59
C PRO A 107 -9.84 6.37 -2.21
N LYS A 108 -9.27 5.20 -2.52
CA LYS A 108 -7.98 5.04 -3.19
C LYS A 108 -8.15 4.20 -4.45
N ILE A 109 -7.58 4.68 -5.54
CA ILE A 109 -7.55 3.95 -6.82
C ILE A 109 -6.09 3.67 -7.17
N THR A 110 -5.81 2.41 -7.52
CA THR A 110 -4.50 2.00 -8.03
C THR A 110 -4.67 1.39 -9.42
N VAL A 111 -3.89 1.87 -10.37
CA VAL A 111 -3.80 1.30 -11.72
C VAL A 111 -2.40 0.81 -11.94
N ARG A 112 -2.28 -0.45 -12.35
CA ARG A 112 -1.02 -1.08 -12.69
C ARG A 112 -1.09 -1.62 -14.11
N PHE A 113 -0.17 -1.20 -14.95
CA PHE A 113 -0.07 -1.64 -16.32
C PHE A 113 1.31 -2.24 -16.59
N ASP A 114 1.34 -3.52 -16.80
CA ASP A 114 2.53 -4.29 -17.13
C ASP A 114 2.53 -4.59 -18.63
N ASN A 115 3.55 -4.11 -19.33
CA ASN A 115 3.77 -4.34 -20.75
C ASN A 115 4.94 -5.28 -20.94
N THR A 116 4.68 -6.53 -21.22
CA THR A 116 5.71 -7.52 -21.49
C THR A 116 5.76 -7.85 -22.98
N ILE A 117 6.94 -7.75 -23.57
CA ILE A 117 7.23 -8.12 -24.94
C ILE A 117 8.27 -9.24 -24.93
N ASP A 118 7.85 -10.43 -25.35
CA ASP A 118 8.70 -11.61 -25.47
C ASP A 118 9.21 -11.75 -26.92
N THR A 119 10.41 -11.23 -27.16
CA THR A 119 11.07 -11.43 -28.44
C THR A 119 11.83 -12.75 -28.43
N LYS A 120 12.22 -13.26 -29.61
CA LYS A 120 13.12 -14.41 -29.72
C LYS A 120 14.49 -14.14 -29.07
N PHE A 121 14.83 -12.89 -28.87
CA PHE A 121 16.13 -12.45 -28.40
C PHE A 121 16.17 -12.14 -26.89
N CYS A 122 15.17 -11.46 -26.35
CA CYS A 122 15.05 -11.07 -24.95
C CYS A 122 13.59 -10.80 -24.59
N THR A 123 13.29 -10.80 -23.31
CA THR A 123 12.02 -10.31 -22.74
C THR A 123 12.23 -8.89 -22.22
N ILE A 124 11.36 -7.98 -22.63
CA ILE A 124 11.33 -6.59 -22.15
C ILE A 124 10.02 -6.37 -21.41
N SER A 125 10.07 -5.85 -20.19
CA SER A 125 8.87 -5.52 -19.41
C SER A 125 8.95 -4.09 -18.90
N LEU A 126 7.89 -3.32 -19.19
CA LEU A 126 7.69 -1.96 -18.68
C LEU A 126 6.48 -1.98 -17.76
N LEU A 127 6.72 -1.77 -16.46
CA LEU A 127 5.69 -1.67 -15.45
C LEU A 127 5.41 -0.19 -15.13
N LEU A 128 4.17 0.22 -15.33
CA LEU A 128 3.64 1.53 -14.93
C LEU A 128 2.69 1.33 -13.76
N THR A 129 2.85 2.12 -12.71
CA THR A 129 1.96 2.13 -11.56
C THR A 129 1.51 3.56 -11.27
N ALA A 130 0.21 3.77 -11.20
CA ALA A 130 -0.41 5.03 -10.81
C ALA A 130 -1.34 4.78 -9.62
N GLN A 131 -1.31 5.67 -8.63
CA GLN A 131 -2.18 5.59 -7.46
C GLN A 131 -2.66 6.99 -7.08
N THR A 132 -3.95 7.11 -6.79
CA THR A 132 -4.51 8.36 -6.27
C THR A 132 -4.15 8.56 -4.81
N LYS A 133 -4.17 9.81 -4.36
CA LYS A 133 -4.30 10.10 -2.93
C LYS A 133 -5.51 9.36 -2.35
N GLY A 134 -5.48 9.06 -1.05
CA GLY A 134 -6.57 8.36 -0.35
C GLY A 134 -6.08 7.68 0.91
N ASP A 135 -6.99 7.05 1.63
CA ASP A 135 -6.74 6.48 2.94
C ASP A 135 -6.59 4.97 2.88
N ASP A 136 -5.82 4.43 3.82
CA ASP A 136 -5.58 3.01 3.96
C ASP A 136 -5.34 2.69 5.44
N GLU A 137 -6.35 2.10 6.09
CA GLU A 137 -6.37 1.90 7.54
C GLU A 137 -6.05 3.18 8.31
N THR A 138 -4.87 3.28 8.93
CA THR A 138 -4.43 4.45 9.68
C THR A 138 -3.47 5.36 8.90
N SER A 139 -3.26 5.10 7.62
CA SER A 139 -2.39 5.90 6.76
C SER A 139 -3.14 6.68 5.70
N TYR A 140 -2.59 7.80 5.30
CA TYR A 140 -3.14 8.69 4.28
C TYR A 140 -2.07 9.08 3.26
N MET A 141 -2.34 8.79 1.99
CA MET A 141 -1.55 9.32 0.90
C MET A 141 -2.08 10.69 0.48
N TYR A 142 -1.31 11.73 0.69
CA TYR A 142 -1.75 13.10 0.40
C TYR A 142 -1.37 13.59 -1.00
N ARG A 143 -0.60 12.81 -1.76
CA ARG A 143 -0.27 13.05 -3.17
C ARG A 143 -0.54 11.81 -4.01
N ASN A 144 -0.84 12.06 -5.28
CA ASN A 144 -0.87 10.98 -6.26
C ASN A 144 0.54 10.44 -6.46
N TYR A 145 0.62 9.13 -6.68
CA TYR A 145 1.86 8.42 -6.91
C TYR A 145 1.89 7.89 -8.35
N PHE A 146 3.04 8.00 -8.98
CA PHE A 146 3.28 7.39 -10.28
C PHE A 146 4.71 6.85 -10.32
N SER A 147 4.90 5.64 -10.84
CA SER A 147 6.22 5.05 -11.06
C SER A 147 6.28 4.29 -12.38
N SER A 148 7.47 4.20 -12.93
CA SER A 148 7.76 3.49 -14.17
C SER A 148 9.05 2.67 -14.02
N ASN A 149 8.94 1.36 -14.17
CA ASN A 149 10.05 0.43 -14.00
C ASN A 149 10.27 -0.35 -15.29
N LEU A 150 11.51 -0.45 -15.73
CA LEU A 150 11.91 -1.22 -16.92
C LEU A 150 12.75 -2.41 -16.49
N SER A 151 12.44 -3.56 -17.03
CA SER A 151 13.30 -4.74 -16.92
C SER A 151 13.57 -5.34 -18.29
N ILE A 152 14.81 -5.78 -18.50
CA ILE A 152 15.22 -6.53 -19.68
C ILE A 152 15.88 -7.80 -19.20
N TYR A 153 15.38 -8.91 -19.70
CA TYR A 153 15.84 -10.24 -19.33
C TYR A 153 16.27 -11.03 -20.55
N LYS A 154 17.43 -11.68 -20.47
CA LYS A 154 17.90 -12.60 -21.50
C LYS A 154 18.56 -13.83 -20.89
N SER A 155 18.13 -14.99 -21.34
CA SER A 155 18.73 -16.27 -21.00
C SER A 155 19.70 -16.70 -22.10
N PHE A 156 20.86 -17.21 -21.71
CA PHE A 156 21.92 -17.73 -22.56
C PHE A 156 22.28 -19.17 -22.18
N LEU A 157 23.03 -19.87 -23.05
CA LEU A 157 23.57 -21.19 -22.78
C LEU A 157 22.49 -22.21 -22.35
N LYS A 158 21.33 -22.20 -23.00
CA LYS A 158 20.17 -23.07 -22.69
C LYS A 158 19.70 -22.93 -21.23
N GLY A 159 19.67 -21.70 -20.73
CA GLY A 159 19.21 -21.41 -19.38
C GLY A 159 20.27 -21.43 -18.27
N LYS A 160 21.51 -21.80 -18.60
CA LYS A 160 22.60 -21.86 -17.61
C LYS A 160 23.14 -20.48 -17.19
N MET A 161 22.90 -19.43 -18.00
CA MET A 161 23.29 -18.06 -17.71
C MET A 161 22.12 -17.13 -17.99
N VAL A 162 21.88 -16.20 -17.08
CA VAL A 162 20.83 -15.17 -17.19
C VAL A 162 21.47 -13.81 -17.02
N VAL A 163 21.19 -12.90 -17.94
CA VAL A 163 21.52 -11.48 -17.81
C VAL A 163 20.22 -10.73 -17.58
N PHE A 164 20.22 -9.92 -16.55
CA PHE A 164 19.08 -9.13 -16.12
C PHE A 164 19.50 -7.66 -15.96
N PHE A 165 18.76 -6.77 -16.60
CA PHE A 165 18.87 -5.34 -16.41
C PHE A 165 17.57 -4.83 -15.81
N TYR A 166 17.66 -4.01 -14.76
CA TYR A 166 16.52 -3.40 -14.12
C TYR A 166 16.78 -1.91 -13.87
N ALA A 167 15.85 -1.08 -14.30
CA ALA A 167 15.83 0.35 -14.04
C ALA A 167 14.54 0.69 -13.29
N ASN A 168 14.71 1.22 -12.09
CA ASN A 168 13.61 1.60 -11.21
C ASN A 168 13.33 3.08 -11.39
N ASP A 169 12.04 3.42 -11.39
CA ASP A 169 11.54 4.79 -11.46
C ASP A 169 12.20 5.64 -12.56
N LEU A 170 12.10 5.18 -13.81
CA LEU A 170 12.69 5.83 -14.98
C LEU A 170 12.40 7.32 -15.11
N LEU A 171 11.27 7.79 -14.58
CA LEU A 171 10.83 9.18 -14.69
C LEU A 171 11.11 10.01 -13.42
N GLY A 172 11.67 9.39 -12.37
CA GLY A 172 11.95 10.07 -11.10
C GLY A 172 10.70 10.56 -10.37
N THR A 173 9.55 9.91 -10.60
CA THR A 173 8.25 10.32 -10.05
C THR A 173 7.74 9.38 -8.95
N GLY A 174 8.50 8.33 -8.63
CA GLY A 174 8.14 7.25 -7.71
C GLY A 174 8.21 7.60 -6.23
N ASN A 175 8.19 8.89 -5.87
CA ASN A 175 8.15 9.32 -4.48
C ASN A 175 6.75 9.14 -3.90
N MET A 176 6.64 8.27 -2.88
CA MET A 176 5.39 8.06 -2.15
C MET A 176 5.34 9.03 -0.96
N HIS A 177 4.28 9.81 -0.89
CA HIS A 177 4.04 10.75 0.20
C HIS A 177 2.84 10.28 1.02
N SER A 178 3.11 9.73 2.20
CA SER A 178 2.08 9.27 3.12
C SER A 178 2.26 9.87 4.51
N LYS A 179 1.16 9.96 5.25
CA LYS A 179 1.12 10.30 6.66
C LYS A 179 0.46 9.16 7.40
N MET A 180 1.07 8.70 8.46
CA MET A 180 0.48 7.71 9.34
C MET A 180 -0.14 8.43 10.53
N TYR A 181 -1.37 8.10 10.85
CA TYR A 181 -2.07 8.59 12.03
C TYR A 181 -1.98 7.51 13.11
N SER A 182 -1.17 7.76 14.12
CA SER A 182 -1.30 7.04 15.38
C SER A 182 -2.24 7.87 16.24
N GLY A 183 -3.42 7.36 16.56
CA GLY A 183 -4.56 8.05 17.15
C GLY A 183 -4.31 8.82 18.45
N SER A 184 -3.35 9.72 18.42
CA SER A 184 -3.16 10.73 19.44
C SER A 184 -4.01 11.92 19.10
N MET A 185 -4.84 12.36 20.00
CA MET A 185 -5.58 13.61 19.85
C MET A 185 -4.68 14.85 19.65
N ARG A 186 -3.36 14.74 19.59
CA ARG A 186 -2.45 15.89 19.49
C ARG A 186 -1.24 15.75 18.57
N GLU A 187 -0.91 14.60 17.97
CA GLU A 187 0.27 14.52 17.12
C GLU A 187 0.17 13.56 15.94
N ILE A 188 0.42 14.14 14.81
CA ILE A 188 0.63 13.45 13.54
C ILE A 188 2.12 13.15 13.45
N ILE A 189 2.48 11.86 13.39
CA ILE A 189 3.83 11.45 13.01
C ILE A 189 3.88 11.55 11.50
N HIS A 190 4.62 12.52 10.99
CA HIS A 190 4.88 12.65 9.57
C HIS A 190 6.02 11.72 9.19
N HIS A 191 5.74 10.74 8.34
CA HIS A 191 6.77 9.97 7.66
C HIS A 191 6.60 10.20 6.16
N ASP A 192 7.53 10.94 5.58
CA ASP A 192 7.66 11.02 4.12
C ASP A 192 8.59 9.90 3.68
N TYR A 193 8.04 8.91 2.99
CA TYR A 193 8.83 7.83 2.40
C TYR A 193 9.05 8.11 0.93
N SER A 194 10.31 8.21 0.53
CA SER A 194 10.70 8.11 -0.86
C SER A 194 11.11 6.68 -1.16
N ILE A 195 10.41 6.01 -2.07
CA ILE A 195 10.76 4.65 -2.49
C ILE A 195 12.16 4.61 -3.11
N SER A 196 12.58 5.68 -3.77
CA SER A 196 13.92 5.79 -4.35
C SER A 196 15.02 5.84 -3.28
N GLU A 197 14.79 6.48 -2.15
CA GLU A 197 15.74 6.49 -1.02
C GLU A 197 15.81 5.14 -0.33
N TYR A 198 14.66 4.48 -0.16
CA TYR A 198 14.62 3.16 0.50
C TYR A 198 15.30 2.07 -0.33
N SER A 199 15.23 2.14 -1.66
CA SER A 199 15.92 1.19 -2.54
C SER A 199 17.42 1.49 -2.71
N ALA A 200 17.85 2.73 -2.50
CA ALA A 200 19.25 3.15 -2.66
C ALA A 200 20.10 2.92 -1.40
N HIS A 201 19.49 2.86 -0.21
CA HIS A 201 20.21 2.72 1.06
C HIS A 201 19.56 1.67 1.98
N PRO A 202 19.72 0.36 1.68
CA PRO A 202 19.18 -0.70 2.53
C PRO A 202 19.87 -0.83 3.90
N THR A 203 20.84 0.01 4.21
CA THR A 203 21.70 -0.11 5.40
C THR A 203 21.66 1.08 6.35
N ASN A 204 20.82 2.08 6.13
CA ASN A 204 20.70 3.15 7.12
C ASN A 204 19.81 2.69 8.28
N PRO A 205 20.37 2.54 9.49
CA PRO A 205 19.57 2.35 10.68
C PRO A 205 18.72 3.61 10.90
N VAL A 206 17.50 3.41 11.27
CA VAL A 206 16.59 4.47 11.69
C VAL A 206 17.18 5.10 12.95
N GLU A 207 17.66 6.34 12.86
CA GLU A 207 17.94 7.18 14.02
C GLU A 207 16.64 7.78 14.60
#